data_3c166307fad3729723e62228c803ece4
#
_entry.id   3c166307fad3729723e62228c803ece4
#
_cell.length_a   1.000
_cell.length_b   1.000
_cell.length_c   1.000
_cell.angle_alpha   90.00
_cell.angle_beta   90.00
_cell.angle_gamma   90.00
#
_symmetry.space_group_name_H-M   'P 1'
#
loop_
_entity.id
_entity.type
_entity.pdbx_description
1 polymer ?
#
loop_
_entity_poly.entity_id
_entity_poly.type
_entity_poly.pdbx_seq_one_letter_code
_entity_poly.pdbx_strand_id
1 'polypeptide(L)'
;MSDSKPASRRQFLAAAAALGSSALLSDAMAQAAKPVKADKGDKWPSKPIRIIVAFPPGGLTDAYARMYAEQLTAQLGQPAVVENKPGGGAIIAIDSVVKSPADGYTLLMTTSGTVWQNRVLYSKLPYNLDKDLAPIAMFPSGPLVVAVPDKVPARNMKEFIEYAKSNPTNMGTYAPGSYPHLVADQTNRREGTKIVSVHYRGESPMWVDVASGQLQIAIGSYQAFNTVATRGVRPIGVTGGYRSPKLPDVPTLIEQGINDILVGLEGGLPLMAPAGTPEAVLKILSDVAVRGANTERAAKLRESFGIPNKPQNLAGTRKQWEHDVPIWVKVAVDLGLKLD
;
A
#
# COMPACT_ATOMS: atom_id res chain seq x y z
N MET A 1 7.97 -51.63 -58.42
CA MET A 1 6.53 -51.66 -58.68
C MET A 1 6.00 -50.38 -58.05
N SER A 2 5.84 -49.45 -58.90
CA SER A 2 4.64 -48.69 -59.30
C SER A 2 4.38 -47.51 -58.37
N ASP A 3 4.79 -46.32 -58.68
CA ASP A 3 4.12 -45.28 -59.51
C ASP A 3 2.84 -44.77 -58.79
N SER A 4 2.58 -43.50 -58.58
CA SER A 4 2.74 -42.34 -59.49
C SER A 4 2.41 -41.02 -58.73
N LYS A 5 3.16 -40.00 -59.04
CA LYS A 5 2.71 -38.59 -59.10
C LYS A 5 1.73 -38.43 -60.28
N PRO A 6 0.93 -37.36 -60.45
CA PRO A 6 1.28 -35.95 -60.52
C PRO A 6 0.10 -35.04 -60.12
N ALA A 7 0.03 -33.76 -60.25
CA ALA A 7 0.51 -32.60 -60.93
C ALA A 7 -0.37 -31.40 -60.51
N SER A 8 0.07 -30.27 -60.16
CA SER A 8 0.26 -28.99 -60.86
C SER A 8 -0.87 -28.51 -61.81
N ARG A 9 -1.36 -27.31 -61.54
CA ARG A 9 -1.81 -26.27 -62.49
C ARG A 9 -2.32 -25.09 -61.67
N ARG A 10 -1.63 -24.01 -61.52
CA ARG A 10 -1.23 -22.89 -62.38
C ARG A 10 -2.37 -22.33 -63.29
N GLN A 11 -2.64 -21.06 -62.97
CA GLN A 11 -3.01 -19.96 -63.88
C GLN A 11 -4.43 -19.89 -64.40
N PHE A 12 -5.07 -18.76 -64.07
CA PHE A 12 -5.61 -17.83 -65.08
C PHE A 12 -6.02 -16.53 -64.35
N LEU A 13 -5.25 -15.45 -64.56
CA LEU A 13 -5.53 -14.18 -65.27
C LEU A 13 -6.70 -13.39 -64.65
N ALA A 14 -6.46 -12.27 -64.09
CA ALA A 14 -5.95 -10.95 -64.49
C ALA A 14 -7.08 -9.98 -64.86
N ALA A 15 -6.99 -8.84 -64.24
CA ALA A 15 -7.27 -7.50 -64.76
C ALA A 15 -8.58 -6.79 -64.35
N ALA A 16 -8.37 -5.60 -63.93
CA ALA A 16 -9.22 -4.39 -63.91
C ALA A 16 -10.05 -4.20 -62.64
N ALA A 17 -10.03 -3.09 -61.94
CA ALA A 17 -9.68 -1.71 -62.24
C ALA A 17 -9.38 -0.95 -60.93
N ALA A 18 -8.57 0.02 -61.07
CA ALA A 18 -8.23 1.05 -60.10
C ALA A 18 -9.38 1.99 -59.74
N LEU A 19 -9.17 2.71 -58.63
CA LEU A 19 -9.83 3.91 -58.15
C LEU A 19 -10.92 3.70 -57.09
N GLY A 20 -10.60 4.17 -55.92
CA GLY A 20 -11.63 4.65 -54.99
C GLY A 20 -11.35 4.33 -53.51
N SER A 21 -10.86 5.38 -52.82
CA SER A 21 -11.11 5.61 -51.38
C SER A 21 -10.12 5.12 -50.34
N SER A 22 -9.08 5.86 -50.25
CA SER A 22 -8.39 6.21 -48.99
C SER A 22 -9.35 6.93 -48.04
N ALA A 23 -10.00 6.22 -47.12
CA ALA A 23 -10.65 6.82 -45.96
C ALA A 23 -11.35 5.76 -45.10
N LEU A 24 -10.62 4.83 -44.43
CA LEU A 24 -11.17 4.02 -43.33
C LEU A 24 -10.02 3.39 -42.50
N LEU A 25 -9.10 4.24 -42.01
CA LEU A 25 -8.10 3.82 -41.03
C LEU A 25 -7.82 4.98 -40.08
N SER A 26 -8.82 5.39 -39.29
CA SER A 26 -8.60 6.36 -38.21
C SER A 26 -9.74 6.34 -37.18
N ASP A 27 -10.24 5.18 -36.74
CA ASP A 27 -11.23 5.15 -35.64
C ASP A 27 -11.04 3.97 -34.67
N ALA A 28 -9.81 3.52 -34.46
CA ALA A 28 -9.53 2.43 -33.52
C ALA A 28 -8.63 2.83 -32.35
N MET A 29 -8.48 4.12 -32.05
CA MET A 29 -7.67 4.57 -30.89
C MET A 29 -8.30 5.75 -30.18
N ALA A 30 -9.46 5.58 -29.59
CA ALA A 30 -9.98 6.44 -28.51
C ALA A 30 -11.18 5.79 -27.83
N GLN A 31 -11.01 4.62 -27.25
CA GLN A 31 -11.95 4.15 -26.24
C GLN A 31 -11.54 4.73 -24.89
N ALA A 32 -11.63 6.04 -24.76
CA ALA A 32 -11.74 6.69 -23.47
C ALA A 32 -13.00 6.12 -22.79
N ALA A 33 -12.83 5.54 -21.60
CA ALA A 33 -13.92 5.04 -20.80
C ALA A 33 -14.99 6.14 -20.69
N LYS A 34 -16.17 5.89 -21.30
CA LYS A 34 -17.30 6.81 -21.21
C LYS A 34 -17.66 6.94 -19.72
N PRO A 35 -17.83 8.15 -19.18
CA PRO A 35 -18.37 8.31 -17.85
C PRO A 35 -19.74 7.65 -17.80
N VAL A 36 -19.89 6.66 -16.93
CA VAL A 36 -21.18 6.02 -16.64
C VAL A 36 -22.07 7.12 -16.05
N LYS A 37 -23.06 7.58 -16.81
CA LYS A 37 -24.09 8.47 -16.27
C LYS A 37 -24.77 7.72 -15.14
N ALA A 38 -24.70 8.26 -13.92
CA ALA A 38 -25.49 7.79 -12.81
C ALA A 38 -26.97 7.85 -13.25
N ASP A 39 -27.60 6.69 -13.34
CA ASP A 39 -29.01 6.58 -13.66
C ASP A 39 -29.80 7.25 -12.53
N LYS A 40 -30.71 8.17 -12.86
CA LYS A 40 -31.45 8.99 -11.91
C LYS A 40 -32.54 8.22 -11.14
N GLY A 41 -32.38 6.90 -10.95
CA GLY A 41 -33.38 6.03 -10.33
C GLY A 41 -32.86 5.09 -9.27
N ASP A 42 -31.63 4.60 -9.36
CA ASP A 42 -31.14 3.59 -8.43
C ASP A 42 -30.32 4.21 -7.29
N LYS A 43 -30.78 3.97 -6.07
CA LYS A 43 -30.10 4.39 -4.84
C LYS A 43 -28.77 3.64 -4.73
N TRP A 44 -27.64 4.35 -4.90
CA TRP A 44 -26.32 3.77 -4.63
C TRP A 44 -26.12 3.54 -3.11
N PRO A 45 -25.58 2.37 -2.67
CA PRO A 45 -25.25 1.17 -3.46
C PRO A 45 -26.45 0.24 -3.67
N SER A 46 -26.52 -0.42 -4.86
CA SER A 46 -27.56 -1.40 -5.21
C SER A 46 -27.02 -2.84 -5.33
N LYS A 47 -25.71 -3.02 -5.20
CA LYS A 47 -25.00 -4.32 -5.27
C LYS A 47 -23.84 -4.37 -4.26
N PRO A 48 -23.25 -5.56 -4.01
CA PRO A 48 -22.12 -5.69 -3.10
C PRO A 48 -20.91 -4.82 -3.48
N ILE A 49 -20.22 -4.28 -2.45
CA ILE A 49 -19.00 -3.49 -2.59
C ILE A 49 -17.80 -4.41 -2.33
N ARG A 50 -16.73 -4.29 -3.12
CA ARG A 50 -15.49 -5.04 -2.97
C ARG A 50 -14.39 -4.12 -2.49
N ILE A 51 -13.65 -4.55 -1.47
CA ILE A 51 -12.46 -3.84 -0.95
C ILE A 51 -11.25 -4.73 -1.26
N ILE A 52 -10.43 -4.29 -2.20
CA ILE A 52 -9.18 -4.97 -2.56
C ILE A 52 -8.10 -4.50 -1.59
N VAL A 53 -7.49 -5.44 -0.88
CA VAL A 53 -6.41 -5.20 0.08
C VAL A 53 -5.09 -5.66 -0.52
N ALA A 54 -4.09 -4.78 -0.55
CA ALA A 54 -2.81 -5.05 -1.19
C ALA A 54 -1.85 -5.96 -0.40
N PHE A 55 -2.26 -6.42 0.78
CA PHE A 55 -1.44 -7.21 1.70
C PHE A 55 -2.15 -8.50 2.12
N PRO A 56 -1.40 -9.51 2.65
CA PRO A 56 -2.00 -10.72 3.20
C PRO A 56 -2.96 -10.42 4.36
N PRO A 57 -3.89 -11.36 4.65
CA PRO A 57 -4.76 -11.27 5.82
C PRO A 57 -3.99 -11.17 7.13
N GLY A 58 -4.60 -10.51 8.14
CA GLY A 58 -4.13 -10.46 9.52
C GLY A 58 -3.26 -9.25 9.89
N GLY A 59 -2.83 -8.43 8.92
CA GLY A 59 -2.15 -7.16 9.20
C GLY A 59 -3.14 -6.00 9.44
N LEU A 60 -2.59 -4.82 9.78
CA LEU A 60 -3.37 -3.61 10.07
C LEU A 60 -4.28 -3.22 8.90
N THR A 61 -3.77 -3.29 7.66
CA THR A 61 -4.54 -2.95 6.46
C THR A 61 -5.76 -3.85 6.28
N ASP A 62 -5.60 -5.15 6.48
CA ASP A 62 -6.69 -6.13 6.42
C ASP A 62 -7.72 -5.91 7.55
N ALA A 63 -7.23 -5.64 8.76
CA ALA A 63 -8.08 -5.39 9.92
C ALA A 63 -8.97 -4.15 9.73
N TYR A 64 -8.41 -3.04 9.22
CA TYR A 64 -9.20 -1.86 8.88
C TYR A 64 -10.15 -2.11 7.71
N ALA A 65 -9.73 -2.85 6.68
CA ALA A 65 -10.60 -3.17 5.54
C ALA A 65 -11.84 -3.97 6.00
N ARG A 66 -11.65 -4.97 6.85
CA ARG A 66 -12.76 -5.77 7.41
C ARG A 66 -13.67 -4.95 8.31
N MET A 67 -13.09 -4.16 9.21
CA MET A 67 -13.87 -3.24 10.05
C MET A 67 -14.67 -2.26 9.20
N TYR A 68 -14.07 -1.70 8.14
CA TYR A 68 -14.76 -0.78 7.25
C TYR A 68 -15.85 -1.49 6.41
N ALA A 69 -15.62 -2.73 5.96
CA ALA A 69 -16.62 -3.55 5.29
C ALA A 69 -17.85 -3.80 6.17
N GLU A 70 -17.64 -4.10 7.47
CA GLU A 70 -18.73 -4.20 8.45
C GLU A 70 -19.53 -2.88 8.52
N GLN A 71 -18.85 -1.73 8.53
CA GLN A 71 -19.49 -0.41 8.58
C GLN A 71 -20.24 -0.07 7.28
N LEU A 72 -19.71 -0.40 6.12
CA LEU A 72 -20.41 -0.24 4.84
C LEU A 72 -21.71 -1.06 4.85
N THR A 73 -21.64 -2.32 5.26
CA THR A 73 -22.80 -3.20 5.32
C THR A 73 -23.85 -2.65 6.29
N ALA A 74 -23.44 -2.25 7.50
CA ALA A 74 -24.35 -1.75 8.53
C ALA A 74 -25.02 -0.42 8.16
N GLN A 75 -24.28 0.50 7.51
CA GLN A 75 -24.77 1.85 7.24
C GLN A 75 -25.44 1.99 5.87
N LEU A 76 -25.07 1.18 4.88
CA LEU A 76 -25.57 1.29 3.51
C LEU A 76 -26.49 0.13 3.10
N GLY A 77 -26.57 -0.93 3.91
CA GLY A 77 -27.46 -2.06 3.68
C GLY A 77 -27.03 -3.02 2.55
N GLN A 78 -25.87 -2.83 1.96
CA GLN A 78 -25.31 -3.72 0.95
C GLN A 78 -24.07 -4.45 1.48
N PRO A 79 -23.90 -5.74 1.20
CA PRO A 79 -22.70 -6.48 1.63
C PRO A 79 -21.42 -5.82 1.13
N ALA A 80 -20.40 -5.76 1.98
CA ALA A 80 -19.05 -5.40 1.56
C ALA A 80 -18.09 -6.57 1.81
N VAL A 81 -17.28 -6.91 0.81
CA VAL A 81 -16.41 -8.09 0.82
C VAL A 81 -14.96 -7.65 0.69
N VAL A 82 -14.08 -8.19 1.54
CA VAL A 82 -12.64 -7.96 1.50
C VAL A 82 -11.96 -9.07 0.70
N GLU A 83 -11.14 -8.68 -0.27
CA GLU A 83 -10.34 -9.56 -1.12
C GLU A 83 -8.86 -9.17 -1.02
N ASN A 84 -8.02 -10.05 -0.48
CA ASN A 84 -6.59 -9.81 -0.36
C ASN A 84 -5.87 -10.19 -1.67
N LYS A 85 -5.14 -9.24 -2.26
CA LYS A 85 -4.31 -9.42 -3.48
C LYS A 85 -2.87 -8.96 -3.21
N PRO A 86 -2.09 -9.70 -2.43
CA PRO A 86 -0.71 -9.32 -2.12
C PRO A 86 0.23 -9.55 -3.31
N GLY A 87 1.34 -8.82 -3.34
CA GLY A 87 2.45 -9.03 -4.26
C GLY A 87 2.82 -7.82 -5.11
N GLY A 88 4.04 -7.88 -5.68
CA GLY A 88 4.57 -6.84 -6.56
C GLY A 88 4.60 -5.43 -5.94
N GLY A 89 4.91 -5.29 -4.65
CA GLY A 89 4.87 -3.97 -4.00
C GLY A 89 3.50 -3.30 -4.06
N ALA A 90 2.41 -4.07 -3.98
CA ALA A 90 1.02 -3.66 -4.15
C ALA A 90 0.56 -3.41 -5.61
N ILE A 91 1.44 -3.54 -6.60
CA ILE A 91 1.10 -3.27 -8.02
C ILE A 91 -0.09 -4.12 -8.48
N ILE A 92 -0.15 -5.41 -8.10
CA ILE A 92 -1.23 -6.33 -8.49
C ILE A 92 -2.60 -5.82 -8.00
N ALA A 93 -2.67 -5.40 -6.74
CA ALA A 93 -3.92 -4.89 -6.15
C ALA A 93 -4.34 -3.56 -6.80
N ILE A 94 -3.41 -2.62 -6.93
CA ILE A 94 -3.65 -1.29 -7.50
C ILE A 94 -4.12 -1.42 -8.95
N ASP A 95 -3.43 -2.20 -9.78
CA ASP A 95 -3.79 -2.43 -11.18
C ASP A 95 -5.20 -3.03 -11.32
N SER A 96 -5.54 -3.98 -10.44
CA SER A 96 -6.87 -4.57 -10.39
C SER A 96 -7.98 -3.56 -10.09
N VAL A 97 -7.71 -2.55 -9.24
CA VAL A 97 -8.68 -1.51 -8.89
C VAL A 97 -8.76 -0.45 -10.00
N VAL A 98 -7.64 0.02 -10.49
CA VAL A 98 -7.59 1.03 -11.57
C VAL A 98 -8.36 0.58 -12.81
N LYS A 99 -8.30 -0.73 -13.14
CA LYS A 99 -9.04 -1.32 -14.28
C LYS A 99 -10.52 -1.57 -14.01
N SER A 100 -10.98 -1.35 -12.77
CA SER A 100 -12.40 -1.54 -12.42
C SER A 100 -13.24 -0.32 -12.83
N PRO A 101 -14.57 -0.49 -13.02
CA PRO A 101 -15.45 0.65 -13.26
C PRO A 101 -15.37 1.71 -12.15
N ALA A 102 -15.40 2.98 -12.51
CA ALA A 102 -15.40 4.11 -11.59
C ALA A 102 -16.82 4.37 -11.03
N ASP A 103 -17.44 3.36 -10.44
CA ASP A 103 -18.81 3.35 -9.93
C ASP A 103 -18.89 3.24 -8.39
N GLY A 104 -17.76 3.19 -7.71
CA GLY A 104 -17.66 3.08 -6.25
C GLY A 104 -17.87 1.68 -5.67
N TYR A 105 -18.00 0.64 -6.49
CA TYR A 105 -18.18 -0.74 -6.03
C TYR A 105 -16.88 -1.54 -5.90
N THR A 106 -15.77 -1.00 -6.39
CA THR A 106 -14.45 -1.60 -6.17
C THR A 106 -13.54 -0.55 -5.55
N LEU A 107 -13.04 -0.85 -4.36
CA LEU A 107 -12.22 0.05 -3.56
C LEU A 107 -10.85 -0.58 -3.33
N LEU A 108 -9.84 0.23 -3.11
CA LEU A 108 -8.49 -0.17 -2.71
C LEU A 108 -8.26 0.24 -1.26
N MET A 109 -7.68 -0.66 -0.45
CA MET A 109 -7.04 -0.30 0.81
C MET A 109 -5.59 -0.81 0.81
N THR A 110 -4.65 0.11 1.01
CA THR A 110 -3.22 -0.17 0.97
C THR A 110 -2.47 0.72 1.95
N THR A 111 -1.14 0.75 1.90
CA THR A 111 -0.34 1.71 2.67
C THR A 111 -0.06 2.96 1.83
N SER A 112 0.06 4.09 2.49
CA SER A 112 0.43 5.35 1.84
C SER A 112 1.75 5.24 1.07
N GLY A 113 2.74 4.54 1.62
CA GLY A 113 4.02 4.32 0.96
C GLY A 113 3.89 3.73 -0.45
N THR A 114 3.01 2.74 -0.64
CA THR A 114 2.83 2.11 -1.96
C THR A 114 2.21 3.03 -3.00
N VAL A 115 1.34 3.96 -2.59
CA VAL A 115 0.71 4.90 -3.52
C VAL A 115 1.45 6.23 -3.64
N TRP A 116 2.38 6.54 -2.72
CA TRP A 116 3.19 7.75 -2.80
C TRP A 116 4.55 7.52 -3.45
N GLN A 117 5.23 6.43 -3.11
CA GLN A 117 6.62 6.18 -3.45
C GLN A 117 6.81 5.31 -4.69
N ASN A 118 5.88 4.41 -5.00
CA ASN A 118 6.01 3.50 -6.13
C ASN A 118 6.18 4.24 -7.48
N ARG A 119 5.67 5.47 -7.61
CA ARG A 119 5.90 6.34 -8.78
C ARG A 119 7.39 6.67 -9.04
N VAL A 120 8.22 6.54 -8.02
CA VAL A 120 9.66 6.78 -8.08
C VAL A 120 10.44 5.49 -8.03
N LEU A 121 9.99 4.54 -7.21
CA LEU A 121 10.68 3.27 -6.95
C LEU A 121 10.64 2.32 -8.15
N TYR A 122 9.58 2.38 -8.97
CA TYR A 122 9.44 1.57 -10.17
C TYR A 122 9.55 2.42 -11.44
N SER A 123 10.36 1.99 -12.41
CA SER A 123 10.51 2.71 -13.68
C SER A 123 9.27 2.55 -14.57
N LYS A 124 8.52 1.46 -14.42
CA LYS A 124 7.28 1.18 -15.16
C LYS A 124 6.18 0.71 -14.23
N LEU A 125 5.10 1.48 -14.16
CA LEU A 125 3.85 1.09 -13.54
C LEU A 125 2.77 0.94 -14.62
N PRO A 126 1.86 -0.06 -14.51
CA PRO A 126 0.76 -0.23 -15.47
C PRO A 126 -0.37 0.80 -15.28
N TYR A 127 -0.19 1.77 -14.41
CA TYR A 127 -1.15 2.83 -14.04
C TYR A 127 -0.40 4.12 -13.64
N ASN A 128 -1.16 5.21 -13.57
CA ASN A 128 -0.68 6.50 -13.07
C ASN A 128 -1.30 6.80 -11.70
N LEU A 129 -0.48 6.78 -10.64
CA LEU A 129 -0.93 6.99 -9.26
C LEU A 129 -1.58 8.36 -8.99
N ASP A 130 -1.31 9.37 -9.82
CA ASP A 130 -1.87 10.71 -9.67
C ASP A 130 -3.19 10.89 -10.42
N LYS A 131 -3.45 10.05 -11.44
CA LYS A 131 -4.58 10.23 -12.38
C LYS A 131 -5.63 9.13 -12.27
N ASP A 132 -5.23 7.92 -11.88
CA ASP A 132 -6.08 6.73 -12.00
C ASP A 132 -6.76 6.35 -10.68
N LEU A 133 -6.41 7.01 -9.57
CA LEU A 133 -6.98 6.78 -8.24
C LEU A 133 -7.51 8.06 -7.61
N ALA A 134 -8.62 7.96 -6.89
CA ALA A 134 -9.22 9.02 -6.08
C ALA A 134 -9.19 8.63 -4.59
N PRO A 135 -8.54 9.42 -3.70
CA PRO A 135 -8.56 9.16 -2.27
C PRO A 135 -9.95 9.44 -1.66
N ILE A 136 -10.38 8.61 -0.71
CA ILE A 136 -11.67 8.66 -0.02
C ILE A 136 -11.51 9.02 1.44
N ALA A 137 -10.66 8.26 2.14
CA ALA A 137 -10.39 8.39 3.56
C ALA A 137 -8.96 7.94 3.86
N MET A 138 -8.33 8.55 4.87
CA MET A 138 -7.03 8.13 5.38
C MET A 138 -7.21 7.53 6.77
N PHE A 139 -6.96 6.21 6.90
CA PHE A 139 -6.93 5.55 8.19
C PHE A 139 -5.53 5.68 8.79
N PRO A 140 -5.40 5.98 10.08
CA PRO A 140 -4.10 6.16 10.73
C PRO A 140 -3.37 4.83 10.89
N SER A 141 -2.05 4.80 10.71
CA SER A 141 -1.21 3.63 10.98
C SER A 141 -0.68 3.58 12.43
N GLY A 142 -0.61 4.72 13.07
CA GLY A 142 0.06 4.87 14.37
C GLY A 142 1.59 4.68 14.33
N PRO A 143 2.24 4.80 15.48
CA PRO A 143 3.67 4.56 15.60
C PRO A 143 4.03 3.11 15.27
N LEU A 144 5.08 2.91 14.50
CA LEU A 144 5.64 1.57 14.26
C LEU A 144 6.68 1.25 15.33
N VAL A 145 6.72 -0.01 15.74
CA VAL A 145 7.70 -0.51 16.70
C VAL A 145 8.99 -0.86 15.98
N VAL A 146 10.10 -0.34 16.48
CA VAL A 146 11.46 -0.73 16.10
C VAL A 146 11.96 -1.71 17.16
N ALA A 147 12.22 -2.96 16.77
CA ALA A 147 12.63 -3.99 17.73
C ALA A 147 13.75 -4.88 17.20
N VAL A 148 14.50 -5.41 18.14
CA VAL A 148 15.66 -6.29 17.94
C VAL A 148 15.51 -7.59 18.74
N PRO A 149 16.09 -8.72 18.31
CA PRO A 149 16.20 -9.92 19.16
C PRO A 149 17.13 -9.66 20.34
N ASP A 150 16.91 -10.33 21.47
CA ASP A 150 17.70 -10.15 22.73
C ASP A 150 19.19 -10.36 22.54
N LYS A 151 19.61 -11.16 21.56
CA LYS A 151 21.02 -11.38 21.22
C LYS A 151 21.72 -10.14 20.63
N VAL A 152 20.97 -9.14 20.13
CA VAL A 152 21.52 -7.88 19.69
C VAL A 152 21.65 -6.96 20.92
N PRO A 153 22.85 -6.49 21.29
CA PRO A 153 23.09 -5.80 22.55
C PRO A 153 22.62 -4.34 22.57
N ALA A 154 21.87 -3.89 21.56
CA ALA A 154 21.37 -2.54 21.44
C ALA A 154 20.08 -2.32 22.26
N ARG A 155 20.00 -1.21 23.01
CA ARG A 155 18.84 -0.81 23.81
C ARG A 155 18.11 0.41 23.25
N ASN A 156 18.70 1.07 22.27
CA ASN A 156 18.15 2.21 21.54
C ASN A 156 18.69 2.22 20.11
N MET A 157 18.15 3.12 19.27
CA MET A 157 18.53 3.14 17.85
C MET A 157 19.97 3.58 17.63
N LYS A 158 20.55 4.45 18.49
CA LYS A 158 21.96 4.86 18.37
C LYS A 158 22.90 3.68 18.64
N GLU A 159 22.64 2.91 19.68
CA GLU A 159 23.42 1.69 19.96
C GLU A 159 23.26 0.66 18.85
N PHE A 160 22.07 0.55 18.26
CA PHE A 160 21.87 -0.34 17.12
C PHE A 160 22.66 0.11 15.89
N ILE A 161 22.73 1.40 15.60
CA ILE A 161 23.53 1.94 14.49
C ILE A 161 25.01 1.60 14.70
N GLU A 162 25.54 1.80 15.91
CA GLU A 162 26.94 1.44 16.21
C GLU A 162 27.19 -0.06 16.08
N TYR A 163 26.25 -0.91 16.55
CA TYR A 163 26.31 -2.34 16.34
C TYR A 163 26.37 -2.70 14.84
N ALA A 164 25.51 -2.08 14.03
CA ALA A 164 25.39 -2.35 12.59
C ALA A 164 26.63 -1.90 11.78
N LYS A 165 27.44 -0.96 12.28
CA LYS A 165 28.72 -0.57 11.65
C LYS A 165 29.75 -1.70 11.65
N SER A 166 29.69 -2.57 12.66
CA SER A 166 30.72 -3.60 12.90
C SER A 166 30.22 -5.03 12.75
N ASN A 167 28.93 -5.23 12.54
CA ASN A 167 28.32 -6.55 12.46
C ASN A 167 27.46 -6.72 11.22
N PRO A 168 27.43 -7.92 10.60
CA PRO A 168 26.46 -8.24 9.56
C PRO A 168 25.04 -8.04 10.10
N THR A 169 24.24 -7.23 9.40
CA THR A 169 22.93 -6.81 9.88
C THR A 169 21.87 -6.94 8.80
N ASN A 170 20.85 -7.73 9.07
CA ASN A 170 19.66 -7.86 8.23
C ASN A 170 18.47 -7.16 8.89
N MET A 171 17.82 -6.27 8.16
CA MET A 171 16.57 -5.64 8.57
C MET A 171 15.40 -6.28 7.85
N GLY A 172 14.43 -6.77 8.60
CA GLY A 172 13.17 -7.24 8.04
C GLY A 172 12.29 -6.10 7.55
N THR A 173 11.74 -6.27 6.36
CA THR A 173 10.79 -5.33 5.74
C THR A 173 9.56 -6.09 5.27
N TYR A 174 8.37 -5.50 5.37
CA TYR A 174 7.12 -6.19 5.01
C TYR A 174 6.76 -6.07 3.52
N ALA A 175 7.56 -5.35 2.74
CA ALA A 175 7.51 -5.31 1.27
C ALA A 175 8.70 -4.51 0.73
N PRO A 176 9.13 -4.72 -0.53
CA PRO A 176 9.98 -3.78 -1.24
C PRO A 176 9.36 -2.38 -1.25
N GLY A 177 10.16 -1.31 -1.06
CA GLY A 177 9.67 0.06 -1.01
C GLY A 177 8.86 0.42 0.24
N SER A 178 8.70 -0.49 1.20
CA SER A 178 8.02 -0.19 2.46
C SER A 178 8.84 0.74 3.35
N TYR A 179 8.19 1.37 4.33
CA TYR A 179 8.83 2.26 5.28
C TYR A 179 10.14 1.71 5.88
N PRO A 180 10.19 0.45 6.44
CA PRO A 180 11.45 -0.10 6.94
C PRO A 180 12.54 -0.24 5.86
N HIS A 181 12.19 -0.47 4.60
CA HIS A 181 13.17 -0.49 3.52
C HIS A 181 13.83 0.89 3.34
N LEU A 182 13.02 1.95 3.31
CA LEU A 182 13.56 3.32 3.22
C LEU A 182 14.41 3.67 4.45
N VAL A 183 14.01 3.25 5.65
CA VAL A 183 14.79 3.48 6.89
C VAL A 183 16.14 2.76 6.81
N ALA A 184 16.19 1.52 6.34
CA ALA A 184 17.46 0.79 6.17
C ALA A 184 18.41 1.53 5.23
N ASP A 185 17.93 1.92 4.05
CA ASP A 185 18.73 2.62 3.05
C ASP A 185 19.20 3.99 3.54
N GLN A 186 18.31 4.74 4.17
CA GLN A 186 18.65 6.04 4.74
C GLN A 186 19.70 5.92 5.85
N THR A 187 19.55 4.92 6.73
CA THR A 187 20.53 4.65 7.79
C THR A 187 21.90 4.29 7.19
N ASN A 188 21.92 3.44 6.16
CA ASN A 188 23.16 3.10 5.46
C ASN A 188 23.87 4.33 4.91
N ARG A 189 23.13 5.24 4.28
CA ARG A 189 23.69 6.46 3.68
C ARG A 189 24.22 7.45 4.69
N ARG A 190 23.48 7.67 5.77
CA ARG A 190 23.81 8.69 6.75
C ARG A 190 24.88 8.23 7.73
N GLU A 191 24.81 6.98 8.13
CA GLU A 191 25.63 6.45 9.23
C GLU A 191 26.77 5.53 8.75
N GLY A 192 26.83 5.24 7.44
CA GLY A 192 27.85 4.36 6.87
C GLY A 192 27.68 2.88 7.23
N THR A 193 26.47 2.48 7.64
CA THR A 193 26.16 1.07 7.92
C THR A 193 26.00 0.25 6.62
N LYS A 194 25.91 -1.07 6.74
CA LYS A 194 25.69 -2.01 5.63
C LYS A 194 24.52 -2.93 5.92
N ILE A 195 23.41 -2.34 6.39
CA ILE A 195 22.17 -3.08 6.67
C ILE A 195 21.60 -3.62 5.36
N VAL A 196 21.33 -4.93 5.32
CA VAL A 196 20.70 -5.60 4.18
C VAL A 196 19.21 -5.72 4.44
N SER A 197 18.38 -5.21 3.54
CA SER A 197 16.93 -5.32 3.60
C SER A 197 16.47 -6.70 3.13
N VAL A 198 15.77 -7.43 4.00
CA VAL A 198 15.14 -8.72 3.69
C VAL A 198 13.64 -8.53 3.56
N HIS A 199 13.11 -8.77 2.36
CA HIS A 199 11.71 -8.48 2.03
C HIS A 199 10.80 -9.66 2.27
N TYR A 200 9.75 -9.44 3.05
CA TYR A 200 8.70 -10.40 3.35
C TYR A 200 7.38 -10.02 2.65
N ARG A 201 6.49 -10.99 2.55
CA ARG A 201 5.11 -10.74 2.11
C ARG A 201 4.20 -10.42 3.30
N GLY A 202 4.48 -9.28 3.98
CA GLY A 202 3.76 -8.85 5.17
C GLY A 202 4.57 -8.98 6.47
N GLU A 203 4.00 -8.53 7.59
CA GLU A 203 4.71 -8.39 8.86
C GLU A 203 4.90 -9.72 9.61
N SER A 204 3.90 -10.61 9.59
CA SER A 204 3.91 -11.81 10.45
C SER A 204 5.13 -12.71 10.24
N PRO A 205 5.52 -13.14 9.01
CA PRO A 205 6.73 -13.95 8.84
C PRO A 205 8.00 -13.19 9.19
N MET A 206 8.05 -11.90 8.97
CA MET A 206 9.17 -11.03 9.33
C MET A 206 9.44 -11.09 10.86
N TRP A 207 8.40 -10.93 11.68
CA TRP A 207 8.54 -10.95 13.13
C TRP A 207 8.94 -12.32 13.67
N VAL A 208 8.52 -13.41 13.03
CA VAL A 208 8.98 -14.76 13.37
C VAL A 208 10.49 -14.89 13.19
N ASP A 209 11.04 -14.33 12.12
CA ASP A 209 12.48 -14.37 11.84
C ASP A 209 13.29 -13.42 12.73
N VAL A 210 12.70 -12.33 13.24
CA VAL A 210 13.31 -11.56 14.34
C VAL A 210 13.40 -12.42 15.61
N ALA A 211 12.32 -13.09 15.99
CA ALA A 211 12.29 -13.93 17.20
C ALA A 211 13.25 -15.13 17.11
N SER A 212 13.45 -15.69 15.92
CA SER A 212 14.45 -16.75 15.70
C SER A 212 15.89 -16.21 15.65
N GLY A 213 16.01 -14.88 15.51
CA GLY A 213 17.29 -14.18 15.39
C GLY A 213 17.94 -14.28 14.00
N GLN A 214 17.22 -14.67 12.97
CA GLN A 214 17.67 -14.56 11.58
C GLN A 214 17.79 -13.10 11.13
N LEU A 215 16.90 -12.25 11.65
CA LEU A 215 16.97 -10.79 11.49
C LEU A 215 17.54 -10.15 12.76
N GLN A 216 18.28 -9.05 12.60
CA GLN A 216 18.84 -8.28 13.70
C GLN A 216 17.93 -7.11 14.10
N ILE A 217 17.03 -6.68 13.23
CA ILE A 217 16.06 -5.61 13.49
C ILE A 217 14.87 -5.76 12.56
N ALA A 218 13.72 -5.30 13.01
CA ALA A 218 12.57 -5.03 12.13
C ALA A 218 11.77 -3.82 12.62
N ILE A 219 10.98 -3.25 11.72
CA ILE A 219 10.05 -2.15 11.99
C ILE A 219 8.67 -2.57 11.49
N GLY A 220 7.66 -2.49 12.35
CA GLY A 220 6.29 -2.87 11.99
C GLY A 220 5.26 -2.48 13.05
N SER A 221 4.01 -2.87 12.84
CA SER A 221 2.90 -2.53 13.73
C SER A 221 3.06 -3.15 15.12
N TYR A 222 2.52 -2.47 16.14
CA TYR A 222 2.52 -3.00 17.51
C TYR A 222 1.88 -4.39 17.60
N GLN A 223 0.75 -4.60 16.91
CA GLN A 223 0.04 -5.87 17.00
C GLN A 223 0.89 -7.04 16.47
N ALA A 224 1.56 -6.86 15.34
CA ALA A 224 2.42 -7.89 14.77
C ALA A 224 3.65 -8.14 15.65
N PHE A 225 4.31 -7.08 16.15
CA PHE A 225 5.38 -7.17 17.14
C PHE A 225 4.95 -7.91 18.39
N ASN A 226 3.75 -7.62 18.95
CA ASN A 226 3.27 -8.20 20.19
C ASN A 226 3.11 -9.73 20.14
N THR A 227 2.97 -10.32 18.95
CA THR A 227 2.93 -11.78 18.78
C THR A 227 4.25 -12.48 19.14
N VAL A 228 5.34 -11.71 19.14
CA VAL A 228 6.70 -12.21 19.44
C VAL A 228 7.37 -11.49 20.63
N ALA A 229 6.72 -10.52 21.26
CA ALA A 229 7.29 -9.72 22.34
C ALA A 229 7.79 -10.54 23.53
N THR A 230 7.16 -11.69 23.81
CA THR A 230 7.58 -12.62 24.89
C THR A 230 8.57 -13.69 24.40
N ARG A 231 9.03 -13.61 23.16
CA ARG A 231 9.89 -14.60 22.52
C ARG A 231 11.30 -14.06 22.29
N GLY A 232 11.83 -13.28 23.24
CA GLY A 232 13.16 -12.71 23.14
C GLY A 232 13.30 -11.60 22.09
N VAL A 233 12.26 -10.79 21.92
CA VAL A 233 12.28 -9.62 21.05
C VAL A 233 12.00 -8.37 21.88
N ARG A 234 12.92 -7.42 21.84
CA ARG A 234 12.86 -6.19 22.64
C ARG A 234 12.60 -4.96 21.76
N PRO A 235 11.63 -4.09 22.10
CA PRO A 235 11.46 -2.81 21.44
C PRO A 235 12.59 -1.86 21.88
N ILE A 236 13.18 -1.16 20.91
CA ILE A 236 14.25 -0.17 21.14
C ILE A 236 13.84 1.25 20.75
N GLY A 237 12.67 1.40 20.15
CA GLY A 237 12.11 2.70 19.77
C GLY A 237 10.77 2.55 19.08
N VAL A 238 10.11 3.67 18.89
CA VAL A 238 8.92 3.79 18.02
C VAL A 238 9.10 4.94 17.05
N THR A 239 8.47 4.85 15.89
CA THR A 239 8.47 5.91 14.87
C THR A 239 7.39 6.95 15.17
N GLY A 240 7.42 8.08 14.45
CA GLY A 240 6.42 9.14 14.58
C GLY A 240 6.72 10.13 15.70
N GLY A 241 5.83 11.10 15.86
CA GLY A 241 5.98 12.24 16.75
C GLY A 241 5.56 11.99 18.21
N TYR A 242 5.09 10.80 18.57
CA TYR A 242 4.62 10.47 19.91
C TYR A 242 4.86 8.98 20.23
N ARG A 243 4.98 8.67 21.54
CA ARG A 243 5.13 7.29 22.01
C ARG A 243 3.85 6.49 21.79
N SER A 244 4.01 5.20 21.50
CA SER A 244 2.85 4.31 21.42
C SER A 244 2.15 4.20 22.78
N PRO A 245 0.82 4.36 22.85
CA PRO A 245 0.06 4.09 24.08
C PRO A 245 0.23 2.65 24.63
N LYS A 246 0.64 1.72 23.79
CA LYS A 246 0.93 0.33 24.17
C LYS A 246 2.37 0.12 24.68
N LEU A 247 3.25 1.09 24.46
CA LEU A 247 4.66 1.07 24.84
C LEU A 247 5.07 2.45 25.41
N PRO A 248 4.45 2.91 26.51
CA PRO A 248 4.64 4.26 27.01
C PRO A 248 6.08 4.54 27.47
N ASP A 249 6.82 3.49 27.85
CA ASP A 249 8.20 3.61 28.31
C ASP A 249 9.24 3.54 27.17
N VAL A 250 8.79 3.20 25.95
CA VAL A 250 9.67 3.11 24.77
C VAL A 250 9.72 4.48 24.07
N PRO A 251 10.89 5.13 24.02
CA PRO A 251 11.01 6.48 23.43
C PRO A 251 10.84 6.43 21.92
N THR A 252 10.37 7.54 21.35
CA THR A 252 10.39 7.72 19.91
C THR A 252 11.83 7.83 19.40
N LEU A 253 12.04 7.54 18.10
CA LEU A 253 13.36 7.76 17.48
C LEU A 253 13.76 9.24 17.54
N ILE A 254 12.79 10.17 17.48
CA ILE A 254 13.03 11.62 17.65
C ILE A 254 13.54 11.92 19.06
N GLU A 255 12.89 11.39 20.10
CA GLU A 255 13.35 11.55 21.49
C GLU A 255 14.75 10.99 21.71
N GLN A 256 15.15 9.98 20.94
CA GLN A 256 16.52 9.44 20.94
C GLN A 256 17.52 10.30 20.17
N GLY A 257 17.06 11.41 19.56
CA GLY A 257 17.89 12.34 18.80
C GLY A 257 18.29 11.82 17.42
N ILE A 258 17.47 10.95 16.81
CA ILE A 258 17.62 10.57 15.40
C ILE A 258 16.95 11.65 14.56
N ASN A 259 17.76 12.59 14.07
CA ASN A 259 17.30 13.73 13.29
C ASN A 259 17.19 13.37 11.81
N ASP A 260 16.17 12.59 11.47
CA ASP A 260 15.86 12.21 10.10
C ASP A 260 14.38 12.45 9.84
N ILE A 261 14.07 12.99 8.65
CA ILE A 261 12.68 13.26 8.26
C ILE A 261 11.82 11.99 8.28
N LEU A 262 12.40 10.84 7.88
CA LEU A 262 11.68 9.56 7.85
C LEU A 262 11.16 9.15 9.21
N VAL A 263 11.93 9.34 10.29
CA VAL A 263 11.53 8.85 11.61
C VAL A 263 10.36 9.62 12.21
N GLY A 264 10.13 10.86 11.72
CA GLY A 264 9.00 11.70 12.11
C GLY A 264 7.78 11.58 11.21
N LEU A 265 7.92 10.96 10.01
CA LEU A 265 6.81 10.81 9.09
C LEU A 265 5.85 9.73 9.59
N GLU A 266 4.58 10.06 9.61
CA GLU A 266 3.51 9.12 9.85
C GLU A 266 2.88 8.76 8.50
N GLY A 267 2.85 7.48 8.20
CA GLY A 267 2.08 6.96 7.09
C GLY A 267 0.62 6.81 7.46
N GLY A 268 -0.14 6.26 6.55
CA GLY A 268 -1.54 5.89 6.75
C GLY A 268 -1.94 4.77 5.81
N LEU A 269 -3.21 4.43 5.91
CA LEU A 269 -3.84 3.40 5.09
C LEU A 269 -4.94 4.07 4.28
N PRO A 270 -4.60 4.57 3.08
CA PRO A 270 -5.59 5.20 2.23
C PRO A 270 -6.62 4.19 1.73
N LEU A 271 -7.89 4.57 1.86
CA LEU A 271 -9.01 4.01 1.12
C LEU A 271 -9.18 4.82 -0.15
N MET A 272 -9.23 4.15 -1.29
CA MET A 272 -9.25 4.79 -2.60
C MET A 272 -10.28 4.12 -3.52
N ALA A 273 -10.69 4.84 -4.55
CA ALA A 273 -11.50 4.33 -5.67
C ALA A 273 -10.81 4.61 -7.00
N PRO A 274 -11.24 3.99 -8.12
CA PRO A 274 -10.84 4.43 -9.45
C PRO A 274 -11.15 5.91 -9.67
N ALA A 275 -10.27 6.63 -10.34
CA ALA A 275 -10.52 8.02 -10.73
C ALA A 275 -11.79 8.11 -11.60
N GLY A 276 -12.52 9.22 -11.46
CA GLY A 276 -13.82 9.39 -12.12
C GLY A 276 -15.00 8.81 -11.34
N THR A 277 -14.77 8.16 -10.18
CA THR A 277 -15.87 7.82 -9.27
C THR A 277 -16.62 9.08 -8.85
N PRO A 278 -17.98 9.11 -8.95
CA PRO A 278 -18.76 10.30 -8.65
C PRO A 278 -18.50 10.87 -7.26
N GLU A 279 -18.35 12.18 -7.15
CA GLU A 279 -18.01 12.87 -5.88
C GLU A 279 -19.01 12.55 -4.76
N ALA A 280 -20.30 12.44 -5.09
CA ALA A 280 -21.33 12.06 -4.14
C ALA A 280 -21.07 10.66 -3.54
N VAL A 281 -20.57 9.72 -4.35
CA VAL A 281 -20.23 8.36 -3.91
C VAL A 281 -18.97 8.40 -3.03
N LEU A 282 -17.92 9.14 -3.43
CA LEU A 282 -16.72 9.33 -2.61
C LEU A 282 -17.07 9.92 -1.23
N LYS A 283 -17.97 10.90 -1.20
CA LYS A 283 -18.43 11.50 0.04
C LYS A 283 -19.18 10.50 0.93
N ILE A 284 -20.11 9.71 0.37
CA ILE A 284 -20.83 8.67 1.12
C ILE A 284 -19.85 7.68 1.74
N LEU A 285 -18.89 7.18 0.95
CA LEU A 285 -17.86 6.24 1.41
C LEU A 285 -16.99 6.84 2.53
N SER A 286 -16.58 8.10 2.39
CA SER A 286 -15.83 8.82 3.41
C SER A 286 -16.63 9.04 4.69
N ASP A 287 -17.90 9.42 4.58
CA ASP A 287 -18.78 9.63 5.73
C ASP A 287 -18.99 8.31 6.53
N VAL A 288 -19.06 7.16 5.84
CA VAL A 288 -19.10 5.84 6.49
C VAL A 288 -17.82 5.58 7.29
N ALA A 289 -16.64 5.92 6.75
CA ALA A 289 -15.38 5.73 7.45
C ALA A 289 -15.30 6.57 8.73
N VAL A 290 -15.70 7.84 8.65
CA VAL A 290 -15.70 8.76 9.82
C VAL A 290 -16.71 8.35 10.88
N ARG A 291 -17.95 8.05 10.48
CA ARG A 291 -18.99 7.57 11.43
C ARG A 291 -18.62 6.24 12.05
N GLY A 292 -18.15 5.29 11.22
CA GLY A 292 -17.71 3.96 11.65
C GLY A 292 -16.57 3.98 12.66
N ALA A 293 -15.70 5.01 12.59
CA ALA A 293 -14.61 5.19 13.53
C ALA A 293 -15.05 5.45 14.99
N ASN A 294 -16.31 5.84 15.21
CA ASN A 294 -16.85 6.10 16.54
C ASN A 294 -17.52 4.86 17.18
N THR A 295 -17.58 3.73 16.46
CA THR A 295 -18.11 2.49 17.03
C THR A 295 -17.13 1.87 18.03
N GLU A 296 -17.67 1.11 19.00
CA GLU A 296 -16.86 0.36 19.97
C GLU A 296 -15.90 -0.60 19.28
N ARG A 297 -16.35 -1.27 18.21
CA ARG A 297 -15.54 -2.16 17.39
C ARG A 297 -14.30 -1.45 16.81
N ALA A 298 -14.48 -0.25 16.24
CA ALA A 298 -13.40 0.53 15.70
C ALA A 298 -12.47 1.11 16.78
N ALA A 299 -13.01 1.45 17.95
CA ALA A 299 -12.20 1.89 19.08
C ALA A 299 -11.32 0.76 19.61
N LYS A 300 -11.86 -0.43 19.82
CA LYS A 300 -11.11 -1.63 20.23
C LYS A 300 -10.03 -2.01 19.20
N LEU A 301 -10.34 -1.89 17.90
CA LEU A 301 -9.37 -2.13 16.86
C LEU A 301 -8.18 -1.15 16.98
N ARG A 302 -8.45 0.14 17.02
CA ARG A 302 -7.37 1.15 17.16
C ARG A 302 -6.58 0.94 18.45
N GLU A 303 -7.27 0.67 19.55
CA GLU A 303 -6.62 0.38 20.82
C GLU A 303 -5.67 -0.82 20.70
N SER A 304 -6.07 -1.93 20.06
CA SER A 304 -5.24 -3.12 19.93
C SER A 304 -3.93 -2.86 19.17
N PHE A 305 -3.93 -1.87 18.28
CA PHE A 305 -2.75 -1.42 17.53
C PHE A 305 -2.01 -0.24 18.18
N GLY A 306 -2.52 0.31 19.28
CA GLY A 306 -1.95 1.51 19.90
C GLY A 306 -2.12 2.78 19.08
N ILE A 307 -3.25 2.91 18.38
CA ILE A 307 -3.56 4.03 17.48
C ILE A 307 -4.60 4.95 18.14
N PRO A 308 -4.24 6.16 18.61
CA PRO A 308 -5.17 7.08 19.23
C PRO A 308 -6.04 7.84 18.21
N ASN A 309 -5.52 8.06 17.01
CA ASN A 309 -6.12 8.88 15.98
C ASN A 309 -7.29 8.15 15.27
N LYS A 310 -8.22 8.94 14.70
CA LYS A 310 -9.35 8.46 13.90
C LYS A 310 -9.09 8.73 12.42
N PRO A 311 -9.79 8.02 11.50
CA PRO A 311 -9.70 8.28 10.07
C PRO A 311 -10.08 9.73 9.74
N GLN A 312 -9.41 10.27 8.74
CA GLN A 312 -9.76 11.57 8.18
C GLN A 312 -10.89 11.43 7.16
N ASN A 313 -11.73 12.47 7.07
CA ASN A 313 -12.75 12.57 6.04
C ASN A 313 -12.13 12.89 4.66
N LEU A 314 -12.97 12.94 3.62
CA LEU A 314 -12.55 13.19 2.25
C LEU A 314 -11.71 14.47 2.10
N ALA A 315 -12.15 15.58 2.70
CA ALA A 315 -11.43 16.85 2.62
C ALA A 315 -10.09 16.81 3.36
N GLY A 316 -10.08 16.25 4.58
CA GLY A 316 -8.85 16.07 5.36
C GLY A 316 -7.86 15.15 4.66
N THR A 317 -8.35 14.06 4.06
CA THR A 317 -7.54 13.11 3.30
C THR A 317 -6.88 13.77 2.09
N ARG A 318 -7.62 14.57 1.33
CA ARG A 318 -7.07 15.32 0.17
C ARG A 318 -6.00 16.31 0.61
N LYS A 319 -6.26 17.07 1.69
CA LYS A 319 -5.29 18.02 2.24
C LYS A 319 -4.01 17.31 2.71
N GLN A 320 -4.14 16.18 3.41
CA GLN A 320 -3.00 15.37 3.81
C GLN A 320 -2.25 14.84 2.58
N TRP A 321 -2.96 14.37 1.55
CA TRP A 321 -2.37 13.87 0.31
C TRP A 321 -1.51 14.94 -0.38
N GLU A 322 -2.04 16.16 -0.53
CA GLU A 322 -1.33 17.29 -1.13
C GLU A 322 -0.07 17.67 -0.34
N HIS A 323 -0.12 17.57 0.99
CA HIS A 323 1.00 17.87 1.86
C HIS A 323 2.05 16.76 1.86
N ASP A 324 1.65 15.51 2.03
CA ASP A 324 2.56 14.40 2.33
C ASP A 324 3.23 13.83 1.07
N VAL A 325 2.52 13.76 -0.05
CA VAL A 325 3.06 13.16 -1.29
C VAL A 325 4.39 13.79 -1.72
N PRO A 326 4.55 15.11 -1.80
CA PRO A 326 5.83 15.72 -2.17
C PRO A 326 6.98 15.34 -1.23
N ILE A 327 6.71 15.24 0.07
CA ILE A 327 7.71 14.90 1.09
C ILE A 327 8.18 13.46 0.88
N TRP A 328 7.25 12.52 0.79
CA TRP A 328 7.56 11.10 0.62
C TRP A 328 8.22 10.80 -0.73
N VAL A 329 7.77 11.46 -1.78
CA VAL A 329 8.38 11.36 -3.13
C VAL A 329 9.81 11.88 -3.10
N LYS A 330 10.04 13.03 -2.45
CA LYS A 330 11.40 13.59 -2.31
C LYS A 330 12.33 12.62 -1.59
N VAL A 331 11.89 12.03 -0.49
CA VAL A 331 12.67 11.02 0.24
C VAL A 331 13.04 9.85 -0.68
N ALA A 332 12.08 9.31 -1.44
CA ALA A 332 12.34 8.20 -2.36
C ALA A 332 13.30 8.58 -3.50
N VAL A 333 13.20 9.80 -4.01
CA VAL A 333 14.13 10.36 -5.02
C VAL A 333 15.53 10.51 -4.45
N ASP A 334 15.65 11.13 -3.27
CA ASP A 334 16.94 11.37 -2.62
C ASP A 334 17.66 10.06 -2.31
N LEU A 335 16.94 9.01 -1.98
CA LEU A 335 17.49 7.67 -1.79
C LEU A 335 17.96 7.02 -3.11
N GLY A 336 17.45 7.43 -4.27
CA GLY A 336 17.79 6.87 -5.57
C GLY A 336 17.49 5.37 -5.69
N LEU A 337 16.60 4.87 -4.82
CA LEU A 337 16.22 3.47 -4.78
C LEU A 337 15.39 3.11 -6.02
N LYS A 338 15.69 1.97 -6.64
CA LYS A 338 14.91 1.37 -7.73
C LYS A 338 14.62 -0.09 -7.41
N LEU A 339 13.43 -0.55 -7.76
CA LEU A 339 12.92 -1.89 -7.41
C LEU A 339 12.68 -2.80 -8.63
N ASP A 340 13.04 -2.31 -9.82
CA ASP A 340 12.94 -3.02 -11.11
C ASP A 340 14.30 -3.12 -11.84
#